data_ac2ebd37a7e723c9c611af66ce52a843
#
_entry.id   ac2ebd37a7e723c9c611af66ce52a843
#
_cell.length_a   1.000
_cell.length_b   1.000
_cell.length_c   1.000
_cell.angle_alpha   90.00
_cell.angle_beta   90.00
_cell.angle_gamma   90.00
#
_symmetry.space_group_name_H-M   'P 1'
#
loop_
_entity.id
_entity.type
_entity.pdbx_description
1 polymer ?
#
loop_
_entity_poly.entity_id
_entity_poly.type
_entity_poly.pdbx_seq_one_letter_code
_entity_poly.pdbx_strand_id
1 'polypeptide(L)'
;PALTKELLQKSDGEKSINLTLKEQDFRVALKRIYFEELNSVDSLVTLDESNEYLTAVYLFDETEKNQYMRENQEQKMVAGLVYIDNYDEALDSIEDVKRSLLVALIDRKVNKYFTELDALVRKIEKDKYFVVLKYQYLAKFREDRFSLIEDVKTVKVGNEMAVTLSIGIGLDGLVYAQNYEFARTAIDFALGRGGDQAVVKMPDKINYYGGKSQQVEKNTRVKARVKAHALREIITSKDNVLIMGHKIG
;
A
#
# COMPACT_ATOMS: atom_id res chain seq x y z
N PRO A 1 19.41 2.16 18.60
CA PRO A 1 19.73 1.92 19.99
C PRO A 1 21.25 1.76 20.14
N ALA A 2 21.84 2.43 21.16
CA ALA A 2 23.26 2.28 21.46
C ALA A 2 23.46 1.08 22.38
N LEU A 3 24.58 0.37 22.26
CA LEU A 3 25.02 -0.64 23.20
C LEU A 3 25.40 0.08 24.51
N THR A 4 24.46 0.15 25.45
CA THR A 4 24.70 0.75 26.75
C THR A 4 25.02 -0.33 27.80
N LYS A 5 25.79 0.04 28.82
CA LYS A 5 26.14 -0.86 29.94
C LYS A 5 24.88 -1.45 30.61
N GLU A 6 23.80 -0.68 30.67
CA GLU A 6 22.51 -1.13 31.23
C GLU A 6 21.85 -2.24 30.37
N LEU A 7 22.02 -2.18 29.04
CA LEU A 7 21.50 -3.18 28.11
C LEU A 7 22.26 -4.52 28.24
N LEU A 8 23.57 -4.43 28.47
CA LEU A 8 24.43 -5.60 28.73
C LEU A 8 24.11 -6.26 30.09
N GLN A 9 23.76 -5.47 31.10
CA GLN A 9 23.43 -5.95 32.45
C GLN A 9 22.03 -6.55 32.57
N LYS A 10 21.05 -6.05 31.79
CA LYS A 10 19.64 -6.47 31.86
C LYS A 10 19.30 -7.69 30.97
N SER A 11 20.24 -8.21 30.19
CA SER A 11 19.98 -9.35 29.32
C SER A 11 20.14 -10.66 30.08
N ASP A 12 19.03 -11.18 30.63
CA ASP A 12 18.97 -12.57 31.07
C ASP A 12 18.62 -13.43 29.85
N GLY A 13 19.52 -14.35 29.49
CA GLY A 13 19.37 -15.21 28.33
C GLY A 13 19.94 -14.65 27.00
N GLU A 14 19.60 -15.29 25.90
CA GLU A 14 20.02 -14.91 24.54
C GLU A 14 19.13 -13.76 24.02
N LYS A 15 19.73 -12.60 23.78
CA LYS A 15 19.01 -11.42 23.28
C LYS A 15 19.64 -10.94 21.98
N SER A 16 18.82 -10.67 20.98
CA SER A 16 19.25 -10.11 19.71
C SER A 16 18.75 -8.68 19.55
N ILE A 17 19.62 -7.77 19.11
CA ILE A 17 19.34 -6.34 18.91
C ILE A 17 19.88 -5.94 17.54
N ASN A 18 19.10 -5.16 16.78
CA ASN A 18 19.57 -4.57 15.53
C ASN A 18 20.15 -3.17 15.80
N LEU A 19 21.33 -2.92 15.29
CA LEU A 19 22.10 -1.69 15.45
C LEU A 19 22.57 -1.22 14.07
N THR A 20 22.32 0.04 13.74
CA THR A 20 22.93 0.68 12.55
C THR A 20 24.03 1.63 13.00
N LEU A 21 25.23 1.47 12.49
CA LEU A 21 26.40 2.28 12.77
C LEU A 21 27.11 2.66 11.48
N LYS A 22 27.23 3.97 11.18
CA LYS A 22 27.92 4.47 9.99
C LYS A 22 27.49 3.78 8.68
N GLU A 23 26.18 3.69 8.45
CA GLU A 23 25.57 3.05 7.27
C GLU A 23 25.72 1.51 7.21
N GLN A 24 26.26 0.89 8.24
CA GLN A 24 26.32 -0.56 8.36
C GLN A 24 25.27 -1.06 9.36
N ASP A 25 24.61 -2.15 9.00
CA ASP A 25 23.57 -2.80 9.81
C ASP A 25 24.16 -4.03 10.50
N PHE A 26 24.14 -4.04 11.84
CA PHE A 26 24.62 -5.15 12.64
C PHE A 26 23.48 -5.79 13.41
N ARG A 27 23.45 -7.11 13.42
CA ARG A 27 22.71 -7.87 14.41
C ARG A 27 23.66 -8.23 15.55
N VAL A 28 23.36 -7.72 16.73
CA VAL A 28 24.14 -7.96 17.96
C VAL A 28 23.43 -9.02 18.76
N ALA A 29 24.06 -10.17 18.96
CA ALA A 29 23.55 -11.19 19.87
C ALA A 29 24.38 -11.17 21.17
N LEU A 30 23.67 -11.14 22.30
CA LEU A 30 24.26 -11.15 23.64
C LEU A 30 23.99 -12.52 24.27
N LYS A 31 25.01 -13.15 24.82
CA LYS A 31 24.90 -14.42 25.54
C LYS A 31 25.67 -14.33 26.86
N ARG A 32 25.01 -14.64 27.98
CA ARG A 32 25.71 -14.84 29.25
C ARG A 32 26.34 -16.23 29.28
N ILE A 33 27.58 -16.28 29.74
CA ILE A 33 28.36 -17.51 29.97
C ILE A 33 28.73 -17.49 31.43
N TYR A 34 28.20 -18.44 32.19
CA TYR A 34 28.51 -18.58 33.61
C TYR A 34 29.83 -19.34 33.80
N PHE A 35 30.58 -19.00 34.85
CA PHE A 35 31.89 -19.61 35.10
C PHE A 35 31.82 -21.10 35.33
N GLU A 36 30.72 -21.62 35.84
CA GLU A 36 30.50 -23.06 36.00
C GLU A 36 30.56 -23.81 34.67
N GLU A 37 30.19 -23.16 33.56
CA GLU A 37 30.26 -23.73 32.19
C GLU A 37 31.67 -23.67 31.58
N LEU A 38 32.56 -22.80 32.12
CA LEU A 38 33.92 -22.57 31.60
C LEU A 38 34.99 -23.45 32.24
N ASN A 39 34.69 -24.14 33.32
CA ASN A 39 35.65 -24.99 34.08
C ASN A 39 36.23 -26.19 33.31
N SER A 40 35.89 -26.36 32.04
CA SER A 40 36.39 -27.39 31.15
C SER A 40 37.40 -26.91 30.10
N VAL A 41 37.73 -25.63 30.07
CA VAL A 41 38.64 -25.05 29.07
C VAL A 41 39.80 -24.39 29.82
N ASP A 42 41.06 -24.78 29.51
CA ASP A 42 42.29 -24.17 30.03
C ASP A 42 42.18 -22.63 29.91
N SER A 43 42.00 -21.96 31.06
CA SER A 43 41.68 -20.54 31.08
C SER A 43 42.92 -19.68 30.92
N LEU A 44 43.08 -19.11 29.74
CA LEU A 44 43.99 -17.96 29.49
C LEU A 44 43.44 -16.63 30.00
N VAL A 45 42.30 -16.63 30.71
CA VAL A 45 41.63 -15.42 31.21
C VAL A 45 41.73 -15.41 32.75
N THR A 46 42.52 -14.51 33.29
CA THR A 46 42.49 -14.14 34.72
C THR A 46 41.23 -13.37 34.99
N LEU A 47 40.28 -13.99 35.67
CA LEU A 47 38.98 -13.41 36.00
C LEU A 47 39.04 -12.84 37.42
N ASP A 48 38.44 -11.65 37.56
CA ASP A 48 38.26 -11.06 38.88
C ASP A 48 37.16 -11.85 39.62
N GLU A 49 37.42 -12.37 40.81
CA GLU A 49 36.53 -13.26 41.60
C GLU A 49 35.17 -12.61 41.95
N SER A 50 34.96 -11.34 41.54
CA SER A 50 33.72 -10.60 41.79
C SER A 50 32.62 -10.78 40.79
N ASN A 51 32.88 -11.43 39.63
CA ASN A 51 31.89 -11.57 38.54
C ASN A 51 31.47 -13.04 38.36
N GLU A 52 30.17 -13.28 38.45
CA GLU A 52 29.58 -14.62 38.30
C GLU A 52 29.47 -15.10 36.82
N TYR A 53 29.58 -14.17 35.86
CA TYR A 53 29.39 -14.43 34.43
C TYR A 53 30.19 -13.49 33.55
N LEU A 54 30.42 -13.92 32.30
CA LEU A 54 30.87 -13.11 31.19
C LEU A 54 29.71 -12.85 30.23
N THR A 55 29.69 -11.68 29.57
CA THR A 55 28.75 -11.43 28.48
C THR A 55 29.48 -11.50 27.14
N ALA A 56 29.22 -12.57 26.39
CA ALA A 56 29.71 -12.68 25.03
C ALA A 56 28.83 -11.78 24.12
N VAL A 57 29.50 -10.98 23.30
CA VAL A 57 28.85 -10.06 22.34
C VAL A 57 29.23 -10.54 20.95
N TYR A 58 28.26 -11.04 20.20
CA TYR A 58 28.43 -11.45 18.81
C TYR A 58 27.91 -10.36 17.91
N LEU A 59 28.74 -9.88 17.00
CA LEU A 59 28.38 -8.90 15.99
C LEU A 59 28.32 -9.60 14.64
N PHE A 60 27.13 -9.62 14.05
CA PHE A 60 26.92 -10.13 12.71
C PHE A 60 26.67 -8.93 11.79
N ASP A 61 27.53 -8.72 10.80
CA ASP A 61 27.29 -7.74 9.76
C ASP A 61 26.16 -8.25 8.85
N GLU A 62 25.04 -7.57 8.87
CA GLU A 62 23.88 -7.88 8.04
C GLU A 62 23.60 -6.75 7.01
N THR A 63 24.57 -5.88 6.77
CA THR A 63 24.44 -4.71 5.88
C THR A 63 23.98 -5.12 4.49
N GLU A 64 24.73 -6.02 3.86
CA GLU A 64 24.43 -6.50 2.51
C GLU A 64 23.08 -7.21 2.44
N LYS A 65 22.80 -8.09 3.38
CA LYS A 65 21.51 -8.79 3.50
C LYS A 65 20.32 -7.78 3.60
N ASN A 66 20.46 -6.80 4.49
CA ASN A 66 19.39 -5.82 4.70
C ASN A 66 19.24 -4.88 3.50
N GLN A 67 20.34 -4.58 2.79
CA GLN A 67 20.28 -3.82 1.54
C GLN A 67 19.50 -4.59 0.48
N TYR A 68 19.83 -5.86 0.24
CA TYR A 68 19.08 -6.70 -0.71
C TYR A 68 17.61 -6.85 -0.33
N MET A 69 17.31 -6.95 0.96
CA MET A 69 15.92 -7.01 1.43
C MET A 69 15.17 -5.70 1.13
N ARG A 70 15.78 -4.54 1.34
CA ARG A 70 15.21 -3.22 1.00
C ARG A 70 15.00 -3.11 -0.50
N GLU A 71 16.04 -3.37 -1.31
CA GLU A 71 15.95 -3.32 -2.77
C GLU A 71 14.86 -4.25 -3.31
N ASN A 72 14.77 -5.49 -2.79
CA ASN A 72 13.73 -6.43 -3.18
C ASN A 72 12.33 -5.90 -2.84
N GLN A 73 12.15 -5.29 -1.66
CA GLN A 73 10.88 -4.70 -1.27
C GLN A 73 10.49 -3.51 -2.17
N GLU A 74 11.45 -2.63 -2.47
CA GLU A 74 11.26 -1.44 -3.30
C GLU A 74 10.90 -1.78 -4.75
N GLN A 75 11.44 -2.88 -5.28
CA GLN A 75 11.19 -3.35 -6.64
C GLN A 75 9.90 -4.15 -6.79
N LYS A 76 9.21 -4.50 -5.70
CA LYS A 76 7.95 -5.25 -5.78
C LYS A 76 6.94 -4.52 -6.64
N MET A 77 6.25 -5.27 -7.49
CA MET A 77 5.21 -4.74 -8.36
C MET A 77 3.92 -4.49 -7.58
N VAL A 78 3.34 -3.34 -7.86
CA VAL A 78 2.05 -2.88 -7.35
C VAL A 78 1.10 -2.77 -8.55
N ALA A 79 -0.11 -3.28 -8.41
CA ALA A 79 -1.15 -3.14 -9.41
C ALA A 79 -2.07 -1.96 -9.07
N GLY A 80 -2.46 -1.20 -10.09
CA GLY A 80 -3.39 -0.09 -9.96
C GLY A 80 -4.48 -0.13 -11.04
N LEU A 81 -5.66 0.33 -10.66
CA LEU A 81 -6.77 0.60 -11.56
C LEU A 81 -7.21 2.05 -11.40
N VAL A 82 -7.46 2.72 -12.51
CA VAL A 82 -7.99 4.09 -12.52
C VAL A 82 -9.23 4.11 -13.37
N TYR A 83 -10.35 4.49 -12.77
CA TYR A 83 -11.64 4.58 -13.46
C TYR A 83 -12.14 6.02 -13.47
N ILE A 84 -12.62 6.48 -14.60
CA ILE A 84 -13.32 7.76 -14.70
C ILE A 84 -14.79 7.50 -14.28
N ASP A 85 -15.19 8.08 -13.14
CA ASP A 85 -16.46 7.74 -12.50
C ASP A 85 -17.69 8.18 -13.29
N ASN A 86 -17.61 9.34 -13.94
CA ASN A 86 -18.71 9.99 -14.66
C ASN A 86 -18.39 10.24 -16.14
N TYR A 87 -17.74 9.24 -16.79
CA TYR A 87 -17.24 9.38 -18.16
C TYR A 87 -18.33 9.77 -19.17
N ASP A 88 -19.43 9.01 -19.18
CA ASP A 88 -20.51 9.23 -20.15
C ASP A 88 -21.24 10.56 -19.86
N GLU A 89 -21.53 10.85 -18.61
CA GLU A 89 -22.20 12.08 -18.19
C GLU A 89 -21.37 13.35 -18.51
N ALA A 90 -20.05 13.26 -18.35
CA ALA A 90 -19.18 14.38 -18.69
C ALA A 90 -19.11 14.64 -20.20
N LEU A 91 -19.27 13.61 -21.02
CA LEU A 91 -19.26 13.71 -22.48
C LEU A 91 -20.62 14.10 -23.06
N ASP A 92 -21.74 13.71 -22.44
CA ASP A 92 -23.08 13.94 -22.98
C ASP A 92 -23.44 15.43 -23.10
N SER A 93 -22.84 16.27 -22.27
CA SER A 93 -23.05 17.72 -22.27
C SER A 93 -22.20 18.48 -23.31
N ILE A 94 -21.37 17.78 -24.11
CA ILE A 94 -20.37 18.40 -24.96
C ILE A 94 -20.58 18.04 -26.44
N GLU A 95 -20.31 19.00 -27.33
CA GLU A 95 -20.27 18.80 -28.79
C GLU A 95 -19.21 17.75 -29.19
N ASP A 96 -19.47 16.97 -30.21
CA ASP A 96 -18.63 15.82 -30.63
C ASP A 96 -17.14 16.17 -30.82
N VAL A 97 -16.84 17.33 -31.40
CA VAL A 97 -15.44 17.77 -31.60
C VAL A 97 -14.73 17.99 -30.27
N LYS A 98 -15.41 18.51 -29.28
CA LYS A 98 -14.87 18.78 -27.95
C LYS A 98 -14.76 17.53 -27.08
N ARG A 99 -15.60 16.49 -27.35
CA ARG A 99 -15.50 15.18 -26.66
C ARG A 99 -14.12 14.56 -26.81
N SER A 100 -13.61 14.50 -28.05
CA SER A 100 -12.28 13.94 -28.33
C SER A 100 -11.18 14.73 -27.62
N LEU A 101 -11.30 16.06 -27.54
CA LEU A 101 -10.34 16.90 -26.82
C LEU A 101 -10.38 16.64 -25.29
N LEU A 102 -11.59 16.54 -24.70
CA LEU A 102 -11.73 16.21 -23.29
C LEU A 102 -11.06 14.89 -22.95
N VAL A 103 -11.34 13.84 -23.73
CA VAL A 103 -10.75 12.51 -23.54
C VAL A 103 -9.22 12.57 -23.66
N ALA A 104 -8.69 13.26 -24.68
CA ALA A 104 -7.24 13.41 -24.87
C ALA A 104 -6.55 14.15 -23.70
N LEU A 105 -7.21 15.16 -23.12
CA LEU A 105 -6.67 15.88 -21.97
C LEU A 105 -6.67 15.03 -20.69
N ILE A 106 -7.72 14.23 -20.48
CA ILE A 106 -7.76 13.27 -19.38
C ILE A 106 -6.69 12.22 -19.53
N ASP A 107 -6.59 11.59 -20.74
CA ASP A 107 -5.57 10.59 -21.06
C ASP A 107 -4.15 11.16 -20.80
N ARG A 108 -3.90 12.40 -21.22
CA ARG A 108 -2.63 13.07 -20.99
C ARG A 108 -2.32 13.25 -19.51
N LYS A 109 -3.31 13.65 -18.68
CA LYS A 109 -3.11 13.84 -17.24
C LYS A 109 -2.82 12.52 -16.53
N VAL A 110 -3.61 11.48 -16.82
CA VAL A 110 -3.42 10.14 -16.28
C VAL A 110 -2.04 9.60 -16.65
N ASN A 111 -1.69 9.61 -17.94
CA ASN A 111 -0.40 9.12 -18.40
C ASN A 111 0.76 9.91 -17.78
N LYS A 112 0.69 11.26 -17.78
CA LYS A 112 1.74 12.11 -17.20
C LYS A 112 1.99 11.76 -15.74
N TYR A 113 0.94 11.70 -14.92
CA TYR A 113 1.03 11.44 -13.49
C TYR A 113 1.74 10.12 -13.17
N PHE A 114 1.36 9.05 -13.83
CA PHE A 114 1.94 7.75 -13.58
C PHE A 114 3.31 7.56 -14.25
N THR A 115 3.56 8.18 -15.40
CA THR A 115 4.87 8.11 -16.07
C THR A 115 5.96 8.81 -15.25
N GLU A 116 5.64 9.88 -14.55
CA GLU A 116 6.56 10.54 -13.60
C GLU A 116 6.96 9.63 -12.41
N LEU A 117 6.27 8.52 -12.24
CA LEU A 117 6.51 7.50 -11.21
C LEU A 117 7.08 6.20 -11.80
N ASP A 118 7.67 6.25 -13.00
CA ASP A 118 8.21 5.07 -13.70
C ASP A 118 7.17 3.94 -13.81
N ALA A 119 5.89 4.30 -13.92
CA ALA A 119 4.81 3.36 -14.01
C ALA A 119 4.43 3.04 -15.45
N LEU A 120 4.04 1.79 -15.70
CA LEU A 120 3.41 1.39 -16.95
C LEU A 120 1.92 1.66 -16.87
N VAL A 121 1.40 2.44 -17.81
CA VAL A 121 -0.03 2.75 -17.91
C VAL A 121 -0.60 2.18 -19.19
N ARG A 122 -1.73 1.48 -19.10
CA ARG A 122 -2.45 0.98 -20.25
C ARG A 122 -3.94 1.27 -20.13
N LYS A 123 -4.51 1.97 -21.11
CA LYS A 123 -5.95 2.12 -21.24
C LYS A 123 -6.56 0.79 -21.67
N ILE A 124 -7.47 0.23 -20.87
CA ILE A 124 -8.11 -1.06 -21.12
C ILE A 124 -9.54 -0.93 -21.63
N GLU A 125 -10.22 0.14 -21.23
CA GLU A 125 -11.55 0.51 -21.75
C GLU A 125 -11.61 2.03 -21.97
N LYS A 126 -12.71 2.54 -22.49
CA LYS A 126 -12.87 3.98 -22.75
C LYS A 126 -12.66 4.87 -21.52
N ASP A 127 -12.99 4.36 -20.35
CA ASP A 127 -13.01 5.03 -19.06
C ASP A 127 -12.08 4.40 -18.01
N LYS A 128 -11.29 3.35 -18.39
CA LYS A 128 -10.50 2.57 -17.45
C LYS A 128 -9.06 2.42 -17.87
N TYR A 129 -8.17 2.53 -16.90
CA TYR A 129 -6.73 2.32 -17.06
C TYR A 129 -6.23 1.28 -16.06
N PHE A 130 -5.31 0.46 -16.53
CA PHE A 130 -4.50 -0.43 -15.73
C PHE A 130 -3.11 0.18 -15.56
N VAL A 131 -2.59 0.11 -14.34
CA VAL A 131 -1.29 0.68 -13.97
C VAL A 131 -0.46 -0.35 -13.25
N VAL A 132 0.81 -0.42 -13.59
CA VAL A 132 1.81 -1.21 -12.87
C VAL A 132 2.97 -0.30 -12.47
N LEU A 133 3.33 -0.32 -11.20
CA LEU A 133 4.41 0.51 -10.67
C LEU A 133 5.20 -0.24 -9.60
N LYS A 134 6.37 0.31 -9.23
CA LYS A 134 7.19 -0.24 -8.15
C LYS A 134 6.72 0.26 -6.80
N TYR A 135 6.88 -0.56 -5.78
CA TYR A 135 6.49 -0.28 -4.39
C TYR A 135 7.10 1.03 -3.85
N GLN A 136 8.36 1.34 -4.21
CA GLN A 136 9.06 2.55 -3.77
C GLN A 136 8.28 3.85 -4.03
N TYR A 137 7.46 3.90 -5.08
CA TYR A 137 6.70 5.10 -5.43
C TYR A 137 5.42 5.30 -4.62
N LEU A 138 5.01 4.31 -3.80
CA LEU A 138 3.81 4.44 -2.97
C LEU A 138 3.91 5.55 -1.92
N ALA A 139 5.11 5.83 -1.42
CA ALA A 139 5.32 6.93 -0.48
C ALA A 139 4.90 8.27 -1.11
N LYS A 140 5.28 8.50 -2.37
CA LYS A 140 4.93 9.72 -3.11
C LYS A 140 3.43 9.87 -3.29
N PHE A 141 2.70 8.79 -3.59
CA PHE A 141 1.24 8.83 -3.65
C PHE A 141 0.58 9.21 -2.32
N ARG A 142 1.17 8.79 -1.20
CA ARG A 142 0.65 9.11 0.13
C ARG A 142 0.91 10.56 0.49
N GLU A 143 2.07 11.10 0.11
CA GLU A 143 2.48 12.49 0.34
C GLU A 143 1.61 13.46 -0.46
N ASP A 144 1.41 13.21 -1.75
CA ASP A 144 0.61 14.05 -2.64
C ASP A 144 -0.91 13.75 -2.56
N ARG A 145 -1.30 12.75 -1.74
CA ARG A 145 -2.68 12.31 -1.54
C ARG A 145 -3.41 11.99 -2.84
N PHE A 146 -2.69 11.40 -3.80
CA PHE A 146 -3.24 11.10 -5.12
C PHE A 146 -3.76 12.37 -5.84
N SER A 147 -2.91 13.36 -5.98
CA SER A 147 -3.23 14.68 -6.55
C SER A 147 -3.87 14.63 -7.94
N LEU A 148 -3.70 13.55 -8.68
CA LEU A 148 -4.37 13.28 -9.95
C LEU A 148 -5.89 13.44 -9.85
N ILE A 149 -6.51 13.04 -8.73
CA ILE A 149 -7.95 13.13 -8.49
C ILE A 149 -8.44 14.58 -8.60
N GLU A 150 -7.71 15.49 -7.98
CA GLU A 150 -8.05 16.93 -8.06
C GLU A 150 -7.61 17.54 -9.39
N ASP A 151 -6.48 17.07 -9.94
CA ASP A 151 -5.97 17.60 -11.21
C ASP A 151 -6.91 17.31 -12.39
N VAL A 152 -7.51 16.14 -12.45
CA VAL A 152 -8.47 15.79 -13.52
C VAL A 152 -9.72 16.66 -13.46
N LYS A 153 -10.19 17.09 -12.30
CA LYS A 153 -11.34 18.00 -12.13
C LYS A 153 -11.12 19.38 -12.78
N THR A 154 -9.87 19.77 -12.96
CA THR A 154 -9.53 21.05 -13.60
C THR A 154 -9.71 21.05 -15.11
N VAL A 155 -9.93 19.88 -15.72
CA VAL A 155 -10.12 19.77 -17.18
C VAL A 155 -11.50 20.31 -17.56
N LYS A 156 -11.51 21.45 -18.28
CA LYS A 156 -12.71 22.13 -18.75
C LYS A 156 -12.62 22.36 -20.25
N VAL A 157 -13.51 21.74 -21.00
CA VAL A 157 -13.61 21.86 -22.47
C VAL A 157 -15.06 22.15 -22.88
N GLY A 158 -15.83 22.78 -21.98
CA GLY A 158 -17.25 23.02 -22.16
C GLY A 158 -18.14 21.98 -21.45
N ASN A 159 -17.53 21.04 -20.72
CA ASN A 159 -18.27 20.12 -19.86
C ASN A 159 -18.93 20.87 -18.69
N GLU A 160 -20.21 20.62 -18.45
CA GLU A 160 -20.97 21.19 -17.33
C GLU A 160 -20.54 20.59 -16.00
N MET A 161 -20.21 19.30 -16.01
CA MET A 161 -19.77 18.57 -14.82
C MET A 161 -18.25 18.38 -14.82
N ALA A 162 -17.63 18.56 -13.65
CA ALA A 162 -16.23 18.20 -13.48
C ALA A 162 -16.05 16.69 -13.65
N VAL A 163 -14.98 16.31 -14.34
CA VAL A 163 -14.60 14.90 -14.46
C VAL A 163 -14.07 14.42 -13.12
N THR A 164 -14.57 13.29 -12.64
CA THR A 164 -14.10 12.63 -11.42
C THR A 164 -13.50 11.29 -11.76
N LEU A 165 -12.54 10.86 -10.96
CA LEU A 165 -11.93 9.55 -11.10
C LEU A 165 -11.69 8.88 -9.75
N SER A 166 -11.68 7.56 -9.79
CA SER A 166 -11.35 6.70 -8.66
C SER A 166 -10.09 5.91 -8.96
N ILE A 167 -9.26 5.70 -7.92
CA ILE A 167 -8.02 4.92 -8.01
C ILE A 167 -8.09 3.77 -7.02
N GLY A 168 -7.84 2.55 -7.50
CA GLY A 168 -7.69 1.36 -6.68
C GLY A 168 -6.28 0.81 -6.79
N ILE A 169 -5.57 0.66 -5.67
CA ILE A 169 -4.21 0.11 -5.60
C ILE A 169 -4.23 -1.19 -4.81
N GLY A 170 -3.58 -2.22 -5.36
CA GLY A 170 -3.37 -3.51 -4.69
C GLY A 170 -1.90 -3.85 -4.57
N LEU A 171 -1.47 -4.25 -3.38
CA LEU A 171 -0.08 -4.57 -3.06
C LEU A 171 0.05 -5.63 -1.96
N ASP A 172 1.27 -6.13 -1.77
CA ASP A 172 1.65 -7.12 -0.76
C ASP A 172 0.90 -8.45 -0.87
N GLY A 173 0.36 -8.78 -2.03
CA GLY A 173 -0.15 -10.11 -2.34
C GLY A 173 0.99 -11.11 -2.53
N LEU A 174 0.69 -12.40 -2.32
CA LEU A 174 1.65 -13.49 -2.49
C LEU A 174 2.08 -13.66 -3.96
N VAL A 175 1.20 -13.29 -4.89
CA VAL A 175 1.43 -13.34 -6.34
C VAL A 175 0.89 -12.07 -7.01
N TYR A 176 1.41 -11.73 -8.19
CA TYR A 176 0.98 -10.52 -8.92
C TYR A 176 -0.52 -10.49 -9.25
N ALA A 177 -1.10 -11.64 -9.55
CA ALA A 177 -2.54 -11.77 -9.77
C ALA A 177 -3.36 -11.33 -8.54
N GLN A 178 -2.87 -11.63 -7.33
CA GLN A 178 -3.52 -11.21 -6.11
C GLN A 178 -3.46 -9.69 -5.91
N ASN A 179 -2.35 -9.04 -6.29
CA ASN A 179 -2.28 -7.58 -6.29
C ASN A 179 -3.32 -6.96 -7.22
N TYR A 180 -3.57 -7.57 -8.38
CA TYR A 180 -4.63 -7.13 -9.28
C TYR A 180 -6.02 -7.30 -8.66
N GLU A 181 -6.32 -8.44 -8.02
CA GLU A 181 -7.59 -8.64 -7.31
C GLU A 181 -7.77 -7.67 -6.14
N PHE A 182 -6.69 -7.32 -5.45
CA PHE A 182 -6.73 -6.28 -4.43
C PHE A 182 -7.02 -4.90 -5.03
N ALA A 183 -6.43 -4.57 -6.19
CA ALA A 183 -6.73 -3.33 -6.90
C ALA A 183 -8.19 -3.27 -7.35
N ARG A 184 -8.76 -4.40 -7.82
CA ARG A 184 -10.20 -4.50 -8.16
C ARG A 184 -11.08 -4.27 -6.95
N THR A 185 -10.79 -4.94 -5.85
CA THR A 185 -11.53 -4.73 -4.59
C THR A 185 -11.41 -3.27 -4.12
N ALA A 186 -10.23 -2.68 -4.25
CA ALA A 186 -9.99 -1.29 -3.87
C ALA A 186 -10.81 -0.31 -4.72
N ILE A 187 -10.88 -0.51 -6.03
CA ILE A 187 -11.68 0.35 -6.91
C ILE A 187 -13.18 0.19 -6.64
N ASP A 188 -13.64 -1.03 -6.34
CA ASP A 188 -15.03 -1.28 -5.98
C ASP A 188 -15.40 -0.56 -4.66
N PHE A 189 -14.50 -0.51 -3.69
CA PHE A 189 -14.69 0.28 -2.47
C PHE A 189 -14.69 1.79 -2.74
N ALA A 190 -13.82 2.29 -3.63
CA ALA A 190 -13.83 3.69 -4.01
C ALA A 190 -15.19 4.08 -4.64
N LEU A 191 -15.64 3.32 -5.63
CA LEU A 191 -16.91 3.53 -6.32
C LEU A 191 -18.12 3.35 -5.39
N GLY A 192 -18.08 2.36 -4.50
CA GLY A 192 -19.15 2.10 -3.53
C GLY A 192 -19.36 3.23 -2.53
N ARG A 193 -18.34 4.05 -2.29
CA ARG A 193 -18.41 5.25 -1.44
C ARG A 193 -18.76 6.54 -2.20
N GLY A 194 -19.01 6.43 -3.49
CA GLY A 194 -19.41 7.55 -4.35
C GLY A 194 -18.36 8.01 -5.34
N GLY A 195 -17.23 7.32 -5.42
CA GLY A 195 -16.12 7.69 -6.32
C GLY A 195 -15.27 8.84 -5.79
N ASP A 196 -14.50 9.47 -6.70
CA ASP A 196 -13.69 10.66 -6.43
C ASP A 196 -12.67 10.47 -5.29
N GLN A 197 -12.05 9.30 -5.23
CA GLN A 197 -11.12 8.93 -4.16
C GLN A 197 -10.15 7.83 -4.58
N ALA A 198 -9.06 7.68 -3.82
CA ALA A 198 -8.17 6.55 -3.95
C ALA A 198 -8.32 5.60 -2.77
N VAL A 199 -8.22 4.31 -3.05
CA VAL A 199 -8.21 3.23 -2.05
C VAL A 199 -6.99 2.35 -2.29
N VAL A 200 -6.26 2.06 -1.22
CA VAL A 200 -5.11 1.17 -1.23
C VAL A 200 -5.43 -0.05 -0.39
N LYS A 201 -5.43 -1.23 -1.02
CA LYS A 201 -5.71 -2.50 -0.34
C LYS A 201 -4.44 -3.35 -0.25
N MET A 202 -4.21 -3.86 0.95
CA MET A 202 -3.25 -4.89 1.33
C MET A 202 -4.00 -6.11 1.86
N PRO A 203 -3.35 -7.26 2.11
CA PRO A 203 -4.03 -8.44 2.65
C PRO A 203 -4.92 -8.12 3.85
N ASP A 204 -4.38 -7.42 4.84
CA ASP A 204 -5.05 -7.18 6.14
C ASP A 204 -5.45 -5.73 6.37
N LYS A 205 -5.23 -4.84 5.39
CA LYS A 205 -5.43 -3.40 5.59
C LYS A 205 -5.97 -2.71 4.34
N ILE A 206 -6.85 -1.73 4.59
CA ILE A 206 -7.40 -0.85 3.55
C ILE A 206 -7.21 0.60 4.01
N ASN A 207 -6.63 1.42 3.14
CA ASN A 207 -6.47 2.84 3.38
C ASN A 207 -7.25 3.64 2.33
N TYR A 208 -7.89 4.73 2.76
CA TYR A 208 -8.67 5.62 1.92
C TYR A 208 -7.99 6.99 1.83
N TYR A 209 -7.97 7.59 0.64
CA TYR A 209 -7.37 8.89 0.37
C TYR A 209 -8.33 9.72 -0.50
N GLY A 210 -8.52 10.99 -0.15
CA GLY A 210 -9.49 11.86 -0.82
C GLY A 210 -10.92 11.59 -0.35
N GLY A 211 -11.89 11.98 -1.17
CA GLY A 211 -13.29 11.79 -0.84
C GLY A 211 -13.79 12.83 0.17
N LYS A 212 -13.98 14.07 -0.26
CA LYS A 212 -14.98 14.93 0.37
C LYS A 212 -16.30 14.42 -0.16
N SER A 213 -17.02 13.66 0.65
CA SER A 213 -18.37 13.25 0.35
C SER A 213 -19.27 14.47 0.22
N GLN A 214 -19.34 15.04 -0.97
CA GLN A 214 -20.56 15.72 -1.36
C GLN A 214 -21.52 14.60 -1.75
N GLN A 215 -22.48 14.35 -0.89
CA GLN A 215 -23.70 13.63 -1.24
C GLN A 215 -24.34 14.34 -2.42
N VAL A 216 -24.01 13.92 -3.61
CA VAL A 216 -24.87 14.05 -4.75
C VAL A 216 -25.37 12.63 -5.00
N GLU A 217 -26.60 12.40 -4.61
CA GLU A 217 -27.38 11.24 -5.03
C GLU A 217 -27.36 11.18 -6.56
N LYS A 218 -26.41 10.45 -7.13
CA LYS A 218 -26.49 10.03 -8.52
C LYS A 218 -25.84 8.67 -8.68
N ASN A 219 -26.69 7.79 -9.01
CA ASN A 219 -26.61 6.56 -9.81
C ASN A 219 -26.78 5.24 -9.09
N THR A 220 -28.00 4.83 -9.16
CA THR A 220 -28.59 3.57 -8.74
C THR A 220 -27.89 2.34 -9.34
N ARG A 221 -27.26 2.43 -10.51
CA ARG A 221 -26.64 1.27 -11.19
C ARG A 221 -25.28 0.86 -10.59
N VAL A 222 -24.40 1.83 -10.30
CA VAL A 222 -23.08 1.53 -9.70
C VAL A 222 -23.24 1.09 -8.25
N LYS A 223 -24.09 1.78 -7.47
CA LYS A 223 -24.44 1.37 -6.09
C LYS A 223 -25.06 -0.02 -6.03
N ALA A 224 -25.91 -0.39 -7.00
CA ALA A 224 -26.50 -1.72 -7.07
C ALA A 224 -25.47 -2.80 -7.38
N ARG A 225 -24.52 -2.54 -8.28
CA ARG A 225 -23.46 -3.48 -8.67
C ARG A 225 -22.47 -3.75 -7.55
N VAL A 226 -22.05 -2.69 -6.82
CA VAL A 226 -21.14 -2.79 -5.69
C VAL A 226 -21.80 -3.47 -4.51
N LYS A 227 -23.06 -3.14 -4.21
CA LYS A 227 -23.83 -3.83 -3.17
C LYS A 227 -24.03 -5.30 -3.53
N ALA A 228 -24.28 -5.62 -4.78
CA ALA A 228 -24.43 -7.01 -5.24
C ALA A 228 -23.09 -7.78 -5.12
N HIS A 229 -21.96 -7.15 -5.40
CA HIS A 229 -20.64 -7.79 -5.27
C HIS A 229 -20.27 -8.01 -3.80
N ALA A 230 -20.45 -7.00 -2.95
CA ALA A 230 -20.21 -7.11 -1.51
C ALA A 230 -21.13 -8.16 -0.86
N LEU A 231 -22.40 -8.21 -1.25
CA LEU A 231 -23.33 -9.26 -0.82
C LEU A 231 -22.89 -10.64 -1.29
N ARG A 232 -22.39 -10.77 -2.51
CA ARG A 232 -21.88 -12.03 -3.06
C ARG A 232 -20.68 -12.55 -2.28
N GLU A 233 -19.70 -11.69 -1.94
CA GLU A 233 -18.54 -12.06 -1.10
C GLU A 233 -18.99 -12.51 0.31
N ILE A 234 -19.91 -11.77 0.92
CA ILE A 234 -20.44 -12.12 2.25
C ILE A 234 -21.19 -13.45 2.20
N ILE A 235 -22.01 -13.69 1.18
CA ILE A 235 -22.77 -14.94 1.01
C ILE A 235 -21.83 -16.12 0.73
N THR A 236 -20.77 -15.92 -0.08
CA THR A 236 -19.82 -17.00 -0.42
C THR A 236 -18.94 -17.39 0.77
N SER A 237 -18.78 -16.51 1.75
CA SER A 237 -17.92 -16.73 2.94
C SER A 237 -18.66 -17.27 4.17
N LYS A 238 -19.98 -17.50 4.09
CA LYS A 238 -20.84 -17.91 5.23
C LYS A 238 -21.80 -19.03 4.83
N ASP A 239 -21.95 -20.00 5.72
CA ASP A 239 -22.86 -21.16 5.51
C ASP A 239 -24.35 -20.77 5.58
N ASN A 240 -24.70 -19.71 6.30
CA ASN A 240 -26.06 -19.21 6.43
C ASN A 240 -26.07 -17.67 6.41
N VAL A 241 -26.88 -17.07 5.54
CA VAL A 241 -27.05 -15.62 5.43
C VAL A 241 -28.53 -15.26 5.44
N LEU A 242 -28.95 -14.42 6.39
CA LEU A 242 -30.29 -13.83 6.42
C LEU A 242 -30.25 -12.40 5.89
N ILE A 243 -30.98 -12.13 4.81
CA ILE A 243 -31.10 -10.79 4.22
C ILE A 243 -32.48 -10.23 4.57
N MET A 244 -32.50 -9.16 5.36
CA MET A 244 -33.72 -8.41 5.65
C MET A 244 -33.71 -7.07 4.92
N GLY A 245 -34.75 -6.83 4.10
CA GLY A 245 -34.96 -5.59 3.39
C GLY A 245 -36.16 -4.83 3.89
N HIS A 246 -36.05 -3.51 4.06
CA HIS A 246 -37.20 -2.64 4.31
C HIS A 246 -37.59 -1.98 3.00
N LYS A 247 -38.85 -2.12 2.61
CA LYS A 247 -39.40 -1.42 1.46
C LYS A 247 -39.71 0.01 1.89
N ILE A 248 -38.88 0.97 1.44
CA ILE A 248 -39.20 2.39 1.56
C ILE A 248 -40.05 2.71 0.34
N GLY A 249 -41.26 3.16 0.57
CA GLY A 249 -42.25 3.55 -0.43
C GLY A 249 -41.86 4.79 -1.21
#